data_b859816426dcbc552bb70fba2f15cb60
#
_entry.id   b859816426dcbc552bb70fba2f15cb60
#
_cell.length_a   1.000
_cell.length_b   1.000
_cell.length_c   1.000
_cell.angle_alpha   90.00
_cell.angle_beta   90.00
_cell.angle_gamma   90.00
#
_symmetry.space_group_name_H-M   'P 1'
#
loop_
_entity.id
_entity.type
_entity.pdbx_description
1 polymer ?
#
loop_
_entity_poly.entity_id
_entity_poly.type
_entity_poly.pdbx_seq_one_letter_code
_entity_poly.pdbx_strand_id
1 'polypeptide(L)'
;MEDKDVSNQMCVIKFKKMSDLHQNSNQSKSINGNKFEKEFTKLTGLTKVLKKDKPTFKNSHGNEQIIDFDFIFELDEKKIFIDISTTFRSDRLKQKSYNALMYKTKIKNDPSVQFYMIVKTFTERGKTKKPILTEGIDRVMDLENFLKLLK
;
A
#
# COMPACT_ATOMS: atom_id res chain seq x y z
N MET A 1 15.10 2.85 -17.13
CA MET A 1 14.83 2.64 -15.70
C MET A 1 14.02 1.40 -15.44
N GLU A 2 12.92 1.27 -16.12
CA GLU A 2 12.06 0.12 -15.94
C GLU A 2 12.73 -1.19 -16.27
N ASP A 3 13.47 -1.22 -17.36
CA ASP A 3 14.17 -2.43 -17.78
C ASP A 3 15.18 -2.88 -16.71
N LYS A 4 15.80 -1.91 -16.07
CA LYS A 4 16.74 -2.18 -15.01
C LYS A 4 16.07 -2.85 -13.83
N ASP A 5 14.89 -2.37 -13.43
CA ASP A 5 14.15 -2.96 -12.33
C ASP A 5 13.63 -4.34 -12.68
N VAL A 6 13.14 -4.51 -13.89
CA VAL A 6 12.68 -5.80 -14.38
C VAL A 6 13.83 -6.79 -14.39
N SER A 7 15.00 -6.35 -14.83
CA SER A 7 16.19 -7.19 -14.85
C SER A 7 16.54 -7.67 -13.45
N ASN A 8 16.50 -6.78 -12.46
CA ASN A 8 16.80 -7.15 -11.08
C ASN A 8 15.80 -8.16 -10.55
N GLN A 9 14.52 -7.96 -10.88
CA GLN A 9 13.49 -8.89 -10.48
C GLN A 9 13.72 -10.28 -11.07
N MET A 10 14.08 -10.33 -12.33
CA MET A 10 14.34 -11.59 -12.99
C MET A 10 15.54 -12.31 -12.40
N CYS A 11 16.57 -11.57 -12.04
CA CYS A 11 17.73 -12.16 -11.39
C CYS A 11 17.37 -12.79 -10.06
N VAL A 12 16.56 -12.11 -9.28
CA VAL A 12 16.10 -12.65 -8.00
C VAL A 12 15.32 -13.93 -8.22
N ILE A 13 14.45 -13.94 -9.22
CA ILE A 13 13.67 -15.13 -9.54
C ILE A 13 14.59 -16.29 -9.95
N LYS A 14 15.60 -16.01 -10.76
CA LYS A 14 16.54 -17.05 -11.18
C LYS A 14 17.29 -17.68 -10.02
N PHE A 15 17.70 -16.87 -9.06
CA PHE A 15 18.40 -17.39 -7.90
C PHE A 15 17.51 -18.25 -7.03
N LYS A 16 16.23 -18.02 -7.07
CA LYS A 16 15.28 -18.77 -6.28
C LYS A 16 14.78 -20.03 -6.94
N LYS A 17 15.18 -20.28 -8.19
CA LYS A 17 14.55 -21.35 -8.96
C LYS A 17 14.56 -22.71 -8.29
N MET A 18 15.61 -23.05 -7.57
CA MET A 18 15.70 -24.34 -6.89
C MET A 18 14.75 -24.41 -5.70
N SER A 19 14.65 -23.33 -4.98
CA SER A 19 13.69 -23.26 -3.88
C SER A 19 12.27 -23.07 -4.39
N ASP A 20 12.13 -22.56 -5.60
CA ASP A 20 10.81 -22.34 -6.19
C ASP A 20 10.08 -23.63 -6.46
N LEU A 21 10.79 -24.74 -6.57
CA LEU A 21 10.13 -26.04 -6.69
C LEU A 21 9.26 -26.34 -5.48
N HIS A 22 9.57 -25.74 -4.36
CA HIS A 22 8.82 -25.90 -3.12
C HIS A 22 8.34 -24.54 -2.61
N GLN A 23 8.08 -23.66 -3.54
CA GLN A 23 7.64 -22.31 -3.24
C GLN A 23 6.39 -22.31 -2.38
N ASN A 24 6.41 -21.55 -1.29
CA ASN A 24 5.25 -21.42 -0.44
C ASN A 24 4.40 -20.22 -0.87
N SER A 25 3.19 -20.13 -0.33
CA SER A 25 2.25 -19.07 -0.70
C SER A 25 2.78 -17.67 -0.36
N ASN A 26 3.60 -17.56 0.66
CA ASN A 26 4.16 -16.26 1.06
C ASN A 26 5.15 -15.73 0.04
N GLN A 27 5.96 -16.61 -0.56
CA GLN A 27 6.89 -16.20 -1.61
C GLN A 27 6.12 -15.73 -2.85
N SER A 28 5.08 -16.45 -3.23
CA SER A 28 4.24 -16.07 -4.37
C SER A 28 3.59 -14.72 -4.14
N LYS A 29 3.08 -14.48 -2.95
CA LYS A 29 2.45 -13.21 -2.60
C LYS A 29 3.45 -12.06 -2.65
N SER A 30 4.67 -12.29 -2.18
CA SER A 30 5.72 -11.28 -2.20
C SER A 30 6.08 -10.88 -3.63
N ILE A 31 6.24 -11.87 -4.52
CA ILE A 31 6.55 -11.61 -5.92
C ILE A 31 5.42 -10.82 -6.59
N ASN A 32 4.18 -11.21 -6.36
CA ASN A 32 3.03 -10.52 -6.93
C ASN A 32 2.90 -9.09 -6.42
N GLY A 33 3.17 -8.88 -5.14
CA GLY A 33 3.16 -7.56 -4.53
C GLY A 33 4.20 -6.65 -5.15
N ASN A 34 5.41 -7.17 -5.40
CA ASN A 34 6.48 -6.40 -6.02
C ASN A 34 6.14 -6.01 -7.45
N LYS A 35 5.51 -6.90 -8.21
CA LYS A 35 5.05 -6.59 -9.55
C LYS A 35 4.01 -5.49 -9.56
N PHE A 36 3.06 -5.57 -8.65
CA PHE A 36 2.03 -4.55 -8.56
C PHE A 36 2.62 -3.21 -8.16
N GLU A 37 3.56 -3.20 -7.25
CA GLU A 37 4.22 -1.97 -6.82
C GLU A 37 4.91 -1.28 -8.00
N LYS A 38 5.61 -2.03 -8.83
CA LYS A 38 6.27 -1.49 -10.00
C LYS A 38 5.26 -0.97 -11.03
N GLU A 39 4.20 -1.71 -11.23
CA GLU A 39 3.13 -1.29 -12.13
C GLU A 39 2.49 0.01 -11.62
N PHE A 40 2.21 0.08 -10.34
CA PHE A 40 1.62 1.26 -9.72
C PHE A 40 2.53 2.48 -9.89
N THR A 41 3.82 2.32 -9.62
CA THR A 41 4.80 3.39 -9.78
C THR A 41 4.85 3.88 -11.23
N LYS A 42 4.85 2.95 -12.17
CA LYS A 42 4.90 3.28 -13.59
C LYS A 42 3.66 4.05 -14.04
N LEU A 43 2.49 3.61 -13.61
CA LEU A 43 1.23 4.21 -14.06
C LEU A 43 0.92 5.53 -13.38
N THR A 44 1.35 5.72 -12.15
CA THR A 44 1.04 6.93 -11.38
C THR A 44 2.17 7.95 -11.36
N GLY A 45 3.39 7.51 -11.59
CA GLY A 45 4.57 8.36 -11.44
C GLY A 45 4.97 8.61 -9.99
N LEU A 46 4.31 7.99 -9.05
CA LEU A 46 4.61 8.17 -7.63
C LEU A 46 5.82 7.34 -7.23
N THR A 47 6.59 7.85 -6.28
CA THR A 47 7.77 7.17 -5.75
C THR A 47 7.46 6.64 -4.37
N LYS A 48 7.89 5.42 -4.11
CA LYS A 48 7.71 4.78 -2.80
C LYS A 48 8.46 5.56 -1.72
N VAL A 49 7.78 5.80 -0.61
CA VAL A 49 8.38 6.46 0.55
C VAL A 49 9.35 5.51 1.24
N LEU A 50 10.56 5.98 1.48
CA LEU A 50 11.56 5.19 2.19
C LEU A 50 11.17 5.04 3.66
N LYS A 51 11.55 3.92 4.25
CA LYS A 51 11.22 3.63 5.65
C LYS A 51 11.65 4.77 6.57
N LYS A 52 12.83 5.33 6.35
CA LYS A 52 13.36 6.43 7.17
C LYS A 52 12.54 7.71 7.09
N ASP A 53 11.76 7.86 6.03
CA ASP A 53 10.97 9.07 5.79
C ASP A 53 9.51 8.91 6.23
N LYS A 54 9.14 7.73 6.71
CA LYS A 54 7.79 7.50 7.19
C LYS A 54 7.62 8.10 8.59
N PRO A 55 6.47 8.73 8.87
CA PRO A 55 6.21 9.25 10.21
C PRO A 55 6.21 8.14 11.25
N THR A 56 6.59 8.48 12.47
CA THR A 56 6.60 7.54 13.58
C THR A 56 5.85 8.12 14.77
N PHE A 57 5.40 7.25 15.66
CA PHE A 57 4.77 7.64 16.92
C PHE A 57 5.17 6.65 18.01
N LYS A 58 5.07 7.07 19.25
CA LYS A 58 5.31 6.18 20.38
C LYS A 58 4.00 5.60 20.87
N ASN A 59 3.97 4.28 21.00
CA ASN A 59 2.79 3.60 21.52
C ASN A 59 2.73 3.73 23.07
N SER A 60 1.70 3.12 23.67
CA SER A 60 1.49 3.19 25.11
C SER A 60 2.63 2.58 25.93
N HIS A 61 3.43 1.71 25.32
CA HIS A 61 4.59 1.09 25.96
C HIS A 61 5.89 1.86 25.74
N GLY A 62 5.82 3.01 25.08
CA GLY A 62 6.99 3.81 24.77
C GLY A 62 7.80 3.34 23.57
N ASN A 63 7.33 2.34 22.84
CA ASN A 63 8.02 1.84 21.66
C ASN A 63 7.64 2.66 20.44
N GLU A 64 8.64 2.92 19.61
CA GLU A 64 8.42 3.66 18.36
C GLU A 64 7.80 2.77 17.31
N GLN A 65 6.76 3.26 16.67
CA GLN A 65 6.07 2.56 15.58
C GLN A 65 5.95 3.46 14.36
N ILE A 66 5.91 2.84 13.20
CA ILE A 66 5.89 3.52 11.91
C ILE A 66 4.47 3.62 11.39
N ILE A 67 4.13 4.79 10.85
CA ILE A 67 2.91 4.96 10.07
C ILE A 67 3.21 4.42 8.68
N ASP A 68 2.82 3.19 8.44
CA ASP A 68 3.30 2.40 7.31
C ASP A 68 2.40 2.54 6.07
N PHE A 69 2.58 3.64 5.35
CA PHE A 69 1.96 3.85 4.04
C PHE A 69 3.08 4.06 3.03
N ASP A 70 2.99 3.39 1.90
CA ASP A 70 4.10 3.31 0.95
C ASP A 70 4.21 4.49 0.01
N PHE A 71 3.13 5.22 -0.23
CA PHE A 71 3.15 6.35 -1.16
C PHE A 71 2.45 7.55 -0.56
N ILE A 72 2.88 8.74 -0.99
CA ILE A 72 2.23 9.99 -0.62
C ILE A 72 1.94 10.74 -1.91
N PHE A 73 0.71 11.22 -2.03
CA PHE A 73 0.24 11.91 -3.21
C PHE A 73 -0.44 13.20 -2.80
N GLU A 74 -0.19 14.28 -3.53
CA GLU A 74 -0.86 15.55 -3.25
C GLU A 74 -1.83 15.87 -4.38
N LEU A 75 -3.06 16.17 -4.00
CA LEU A 75 -4.13 16.50 -4.93
C LEU A 75 -5.01 17.58 -4.30
N ASP A 76 -5.16 18.71 -4.99
CA ASP A 76 -6.02 19.80 -4.54
C ASP A 76 -5.79 20.21 -3.09
N GLU A 77 -4.53 20.41 -2.74
CA GLU A 77 -4.09 20.80 -1.40
C GLU A 77 -4.30 19.73 -0.34
N LYS A 78 -4.70 18.53 -0.75
CA LYS A 78 -4.81 17.40 0.16
C LYS A 78 -3.58 16.53 0.05
N LYS A 79 -3.12 16.04 1.18
CA LYS A 79 -2.04 15.07 1.25
C LYS A 79 -2.64 13.70 1.47
N ILE A 80 -2.40 12.80 0.55
CA ILE A 80 -3.02 11.48 0.56
C ILE A 80 -1.95 10.41 0.77
N PHE A 81 -2.08 9.67 1.87
CA PHE A 81 -1.23 8.53 2.15
C PHE A 81 -1.86 7.30 1.50
N ILE A 82 -1.07 6.53 0.77
CA ILE A 82 -1.55 5.41 -0.02
C ILE A 82 -0.87 4.12 0.39
N ASP A 83 -1.66 3.10 0.64
CA ASP A 83 -1.22 1.72 0.80
C ASP A 83 -1.76 0.93 -0.38
N ILE A 84 -0.92 0.10 -0.98
CA ILE A 84 -1.32 -0.72 -2.12
C ILE A 84 -1.24 -2.21 -1.77
N SER A 85 -2.13 -2.98 -2.37
CA SER A 85 -2.07 -4.43 -2.27
C SER A 85 -2.72 -5.04 -3.51
N THR A 86 -2.36 -6.29 -3.83
CA THR A 86 -2.92 -6.95 -5.01
C THR A 86 -4.37 -7.30 -4.82
N THR A 87 -4.76 -7.66 -3.61
CA THR A 87 -6.14 -8.03 -3.29
C THR A 87 -6.59 -7.34 -2.02
N PHE A 88 -7.90 -7.17 -1.89
CA PHE A 88 -8.46 -6.61 -0.68
C PHE A 88 -8.42 -7.64 0.45
N ARG A 89 -7.95 -7.21 1.62
CA ARG A 89 -7.89 -8.03 2.83
C ARG A 89 -8.39 -7.21 4.01
N SER A 90 -9.35 -7.77 4.73
CA SER A 90 -9.94 -7.07 5.87
C SER A 90 -8.96 -6.90 7.03
N ASP A 91 -8.06 -7.85 7.23
CA ASP A 91 -7.03 -7.73 8.27
C ASP A 91 -6.07 -6.59 7.97
N ARG A 92 -5.71 -6.43 6.71
CA ARG A 92 -4.83 -5.33 6.29
C ARG A 92 -5.55 -3.98 6.43
N LEU A 93 -6.83 -3.95 6.11
CA LEU A 93 -7.64 -2.74 6.28
C LEU A 93 -7.64 -2.31 7.75
N LYS A 94 -7.83 -3.24 8.67
CA LYS A 94 -7.82 -2.94 10.11
C LYS A 94 -6.46 -2.41 10.55
N GLN A 95 -5.39 -3.02 10.08
CA GLN A 95 -4.03 -2.60 10.41
C GLN A 95 -3.76 -1.18 9.92
N LYS A 96 -4.11 -0.90 8.68
CA LYS A 96 -3.90 0.44 8.11
C LYS A 96 -4.82 1.47 8.72
N SER A 97 -6.02 1.08 9.09
CA SER A 97 -6.94 1.94 9.81
C SER A 97 -6.36 2.38 11.15
N TYR A 98 -5.74 1.44 11.87
CA TYR A 98 -5.06 1.76 13.12
C TYR A 98 -3.94 2.78 12.88
N ASN A 99 -3.12 2.55 11.85
CA ASN A 99 -2.04 3.47 11.51
C ASN A 99 -2.57 4.88 11.21
N ALA A 100 -3.64 4.96 10.44
CA ALA A 100 -4.24 6.25 10.09
C ALA A 100 -4.79 6.96 11.31
N LEU A 101 -5.45 6.23 12.19
CA LEU A 101 -5.97 6.80 13.44
C LEU A 101 -4.83 7.30 14.33
N MET A 102 -3.74 6.54 14.41
CA MET A 102 -2.60 6.96 15.21
C MET A 102 -1.95 8.21 14.64
N TYR A 103 -1.89 8.34 13.32
CA TYR A 103 -1.41 9.57 12.71
C TYR A 103 -2.26 10.76 13.18
N LYS A 104 -3.58 10.62 13.07
CA LYS A 104 -4.52 11.70 13.40
C LYS A 104 -4.50 12.06 14.88
N THR A 105 -4.27 11.08 15.76
CA THR A 105 -4.33 11.33 17.19
C THR A 105 -2.97 11.66 17.82
N LYS A 106 -1.89 11.10 17.28
CA LYS A 106 -0.56 11.24 17.88
C LYS A 106 0.36 12.20 17.13
N ILE A 107 0.12 12.41 15.84
CA ILE A 107 1.02 13.23 15.02
C ILE A 107 0.34 14.54 14.65
N LYS A 108 -0.75 14.47 13.87
CA LYS A 108 -1.41 15.69 13.42
C LYS A 108 -2.85 15.40 13.02
N ASN A 109 -3.77 16.13 13.62
CA ASN A 109 -5.18 16.05 13.24
C ASN A 109 -5.47 17.12 12.19
N ASP A 110 -5.25 16.78 10.94
CA ASP A 110 -5.41 17.69 9.82
C ASP A 110 -6.41 17.09 8.82
N PRO A 111 -7.58 17.70 8.63
CA PRO A 111 -8.59 17.15 7.72
C PRO A 111 -8.14 17.14 6.26
N SER A 112 -7.09 17.89 5.90
CA SER A 112 -6.55 17.84 4.55
C SER A 112 -5.70 16.60 4.30
N VAL A 113 -5.39 15.82 5.34
CA VAL A 113 -4.65 14.57 5.21
C VAL A 113 -5.64 13.42 5.12
N GLN A 114 -5.52 12.61 4.08
CA GLN A 114 -6.39 11.46 3.84
C GLN A 114 -5.58 10.20 3.66
N PHE A 115 -6.23 9.05 3.88
CA PHE A 115 -5.59 7.74 3.82
C PHE A 115 -6.38 6.83 2.90
N TYR A 116 -5.74 6.35 1.84
CA TYR A 116 -6.36 5.51 0.83
C TYR A 116 -5.71 4.13 0.80
N MET A 117 -6.52 3.13 0.55
CA MET A 117 -6.05 1.79 0.22
C MET A 117 -6.41 1.50 -1.23
N ILE A 118 -5.41 1.18 -2.03
CA ILE A 118 -5.59 0.89 -3.45
C ILE A 118 -5.30 -0.59 -3.68
N VAL A 119 -6.25 -1.30 -4.25
CA VAL A 119 -6.06 -2.70 -4.63
C VAL A 119 -5.96 -2.79 -6.14
N LYS A 120 -5.25 -3.82 -6.62
CA LYS A 120 -5.11 -4.01 -8.06
C LYS A 120 -6.48 -4.27 -8.68
N THR A 121 -7.18 -5.25 -8.15
CA THR A 121 -8.56 -5.56 -8.54
C THR A 121 -9.29 -6.11 -7.33
N PHE A 122 -10.58 -5.86 -7.25
CA PHE A 122 -11.41 -6.55 -6.28
C PHE A 122 -11.71 -7.94 -6.81
N THR A 123 -11.67 -8.94 -5.93
CA THR A 123 -12.17 -10.27 -6.26
C THR A 123 -13.69 -10.22 -6.34
N GLU A 124 -14.30 -11.21 -6.98
CA GLU A 124 -15.76 -11.29 -7.04
C GLU A 124 -16.38 -11.20 -5.64
N ARG A 125 -15.76 -11.89 -4.69
CA ARG A 125 -16.20 -11.86 -3.31
C ARG A 125 -16.07 -10.46 -2.70
N GLY A 126 -15.02 -9.75 -3.06
CA GLY A 126 -14.80 -8.38 -2.58
C GLY A 126 -15.75 -7.38 -3.19
N LYS A 127 -16.18 -7.62 -4.43
CA LYS A 127 -17.13 -6.73 -5.11
C LYS A 127 -18.51 -6.77 -4.50
N THR A 128 -18.92 -7.92 -4.00
CA THR A 128 -20.24 -8.07 -3.40
C THR A 128 -20.31 -7.59 -1.96
N LYS A 129 -19.17 -7.47 -1.29
CA LYS A 129 -19.12 -6.91 0.05
C LYS A 129 -18.83 -5.43 -0.07
N LYS A 130 -19.74 -4.60 0.39
CA LYS A 130 -19.45 -3.19 0.54
C LYS A 130 -18.23 -3.07 1.42
N PRO A 131 -17.21 -2.29 1.01
CA PRO A 131 -16.05 -2.08 1.86
C PRO A 131 -16.56 -1.57 3.20
N ILE A 132 -16.18 -2.27 4.25
CA ILE A 132 -16.46 -1.76 5.58
C ILE A 132 -15.54 -0.57 5.77
N LEU A 133 -16.09 0.61 5.73
CA LEU A 133 -15.34 1.81 6.02
C LEU A 133 -14.99 1.74 7.48
N THR A 134 -13.74 1.52 7.78
CA THR A 134 -13.24 1.62 9.13
C THR A 134 -12.78 3.04 9.36
N GLU A 135 -12.87 3.48 10.59
CA GLU A 135 -12.37 4.80 10.93
C GLU A 135 -10.89 4.90 10.56
N GLY A 136 -10.49 6.03 10.04
CA GLY A 136 -9.12 6.29 9.67
C GLY A 136 -8.84 6.15 8.19
N ILE A 137 -9.40 5.15 7.54
CA ILE A 137 -9.23 4.97 6.09
C ILE A 137 -10.39 5.70 5.38
N ASP A 138 -10.02 6.66 4.54
CA ASP A 138 -11.00 7.50 3.88
C ASP A 138 -11.57 6.87 2.63
N ARG A 139 -10.78 6.09 1.90
CA ARG A 139 -11.24 5.40 0.70
C ARG A 139 -10.51 4.08 0.48
N VAL A 140 -11.25 3.12 -0.03
CA VAL A 140 -10.71 1.87 -0.56
C VAL A 140 -11.18 1.79 -2.01
N MET A 141 -10.25 1.67 -2.94
CA MET A 141 -10.61 1.63 -4.36
C MET A 141 -9.64 0.75 -5.13
N ASP A 142 -10.03 0.36 -6.35
CA ASP A 142 -9.12 -0.37 -7.21
C ASP A 142 -8.23 0.59 -8.01
N LEU A 143 -7.22 0.04 -8.65
CA LEU A 143 -6.27 0.84 -9.42
C LEU A 143 -6.94 1.62 -10.54
N GLU A 144 -7.89 1.00 -11.24
CA GLU A 144 -8.58 1.65 -12.34
C GLU A 144 -9.26 2.94 -11.89
N ASN A 145 -9.99 2.87 -10.78
CA ASN A 145 -10.68 4.05 -10.24
C ASN A 145 -9.70 5.08 -9.72
N PHE A 146 -8.60 4.65 -9.13
CA PHE A 146 -7.58 5.59 -8.68
C PHE A 146 -6.96 6.34 -9.86
N LEU A 147 -6.68 5.64 -10.96
CA LEU A 147 -6.13 6.29 -12.15
C LEU A 147 -7.09 7.31 -12.74
N LYS A 148 -8.39 7.06 -12.66
CA LYS A 148 -9.39 8.05 -13.08
C LYS A 148 -9.35 9.30 -12.21
N LEU A 149 -9.08 9.14 -10.94
CA LEU A 149 -8.96 10.26 -10.01
C LEU A 149 -7.78 11.17 -10.36
N LEU A 150 -6.72 10.60 -10.94
CA LEU A 150 -5.52 11.35 -11.30
C LEU A 150 -5.69 12.21 -12.58
N LYS A 151 -6.73 11.99 -13.34
CA LYS A 151 -6.95 12.71 -14.60
C LYS A 151 -7.66 14.05 -14.41
#